data_e27dbd2ef1f542ebda7b050a2b8ab07e
#
_entry.id   e27dbd2ef1f542ebda7b050a2b8ab07e
#
_cell.length_a   1.000
_cell.length_b   1.000
_cell.length_c   1.000
_cell.angle_alpha   90.00
_cell.angle_beta   90.00
_cell.angle_gamma   90.00
#
_symmetry.space_group_name_H-M   'P 1'
#
loop_
_entity.id
_entity.type
_entity.pdbx_description
1 polymer ?
#
loop_
_entity_poly.entity_id
_entity_poly.type
_entity_poly.pdbx_seq_one_letter_code
_entity_poly.pdbx_strand_id
1 'polypeptide(L)'
;MEHSVLCGSRKYKTKDPFVGLLQGSLQTFLNAFTYPDRTCYVVASQNEKDFYNLINVYADAVFHPRAISDPMVHAQEGWHLELENKEDPLIYKGVVYNEMKGVYSQPTSLLSRASMRSIFPDNTYNVDSGGDPKIIPDLSFEQFADFHRKFYHPGNSRIFFAGDDDVYTRLELMDEYLKDFDESPESKPASVIEWQQKVITEPKKETHLYPVGEDQPETHMLMVNWLMNDRPLTHTEELTVDIMDHLLMGTASSILRKTLMESGLGEAITGGGLSDDLLQTTFSVGLKGVKAEDCPKVEQLILETLEKVAEEGFSEDDIASSMNTIEFMVSKPMLSFHISLFRNIEANNSESFAFFAINRCVSSTLAPSPRD
;
A
#
# COMPACT_ATOMS: atom_id res chain seq x y z
N MET A 1 6.55 14.36 2.42
CA MET A 1 7.53 14.60 1.32
C MET A 1 6.87 14.59 -0.05
N GLU A 2 6.04 13.59 -0.38
CA GLU A 2 5.35 13.44 -1.67
C GLU A 2 4.66 14.75 -2.11
N HIS A 3 3.72 15.28 -1.33
CA HIS A 3 3.05 16.56 -1.59
C HIS A 3 4.04 17.71 -1.77
N SER A 4 4.99 17.82 -0.85
CA SER A 4 5.87 18.98 -0.76
C SER A 4 6.80 19.15 -1.96
N VAL A 5 7.26 18.07 -2.60
CA VAL A 5 8.11 18.18 -3.80
C VAL A 5 7.36 18.79 -4.98
N LEU A 6 6.04 18.64 -5.02
CA LEU A 6 5.19 19.20 -6.07
C LEU A 6 4.85 20.69 -5.86
N CYS A 7 5.27 21.29 -4.73
CA CYS A 7 5.01 22.70 -4.37
C CYS A 7 6.08 23.67 -4.86
N GLY A 8 6.56 23.47 -6.08
CA GLY A 8 7.57 24.31 -6.73
C GLY A 8 8.97 23.71 -6.71
N SER A 9 9.78 24.15 -7.65
CA SER A 9 11.09 23.57 -7.91
C SER A 9 12.09 24.62 -8.39
N ARG A 10 13.31 24.19 -8.72
CA ARG A 10 14.39 25.05 -9.20
C ARG A 10 13.99 25.87 -10.42
N LYS A 11 13.38 25.24 -11.44
CA LYS A 11 12.92 25.88 -12.69
C LYS A 11 11.51 26.47 -12.55
N TYR A 12 10.63 25.78 -11.84
CA TYR A 12 9.21 26.14 -11.70
C TYR A 12 8.91 26.69 -10.31
N LYS A 13 9.14 28.00 -10.14
CA LYS A 13 9.07 28.69 -8.84
C LYS A 13 7.65 29.09 -8.40
N THR A 14 6.62 28.67 -9.12
CA THR A 14 5.24 28.91 -8.73
C THR A 14 4.92 28.17 -7.43
N LYS A 15 3.93 28.68 -6.69
CA LYS A 15 3.53 28.11 -5.39
C LYS A 15 3.07 26.66 -5.54
N ASP A 16 2.33 26.36 -6.59
CA ASP A 16 1.72 25.05 -6.84
C ASP A 16 1.69 24.76 -8.35
N PRO A 17 2.80 24.29 -8.94
CA PRO A 17 2.83 23.90 -10.34
C PRO A 17 1.95 22.68 -10.63
N PHE A 18 1.70 21.80 -9.65
CA PHE A 18 0.84 20.63 -9.80
C PHE A 18 -0.61 21.03 -10.11
N VAL A 19 -1.20 21.95 -9.31
CA VAL A 19 -2.54 22.48 -9.59
C VAL A 19 -2.58 23.25 -10.91
N GLY A 20 -1.51 23.96 -11.24
CA GLY A 20 -1.38 24.63 -12.53
C GLY A 20 -1.43 23.65 -13.72
N LEU A 21 -0.81 22.49 -13.60
CA LEU A 21 -0.86 21.42 -14.61
C LEU A 21 -2.25 20.76 -14.67
N LEU A 22 -2.87 20.47 -13.53
CA LEU A 22 -4.23 19.92 -13.50
C LEU A 22 -5.24 20.80 -14.25
N GLN A 23 -5.09 22.11 -14.15
CA GLN A 23 -6.01 23.07 -14.76
C GLN A 23 -5.65 23.44 -16.20
N GLY A 24 -4.38 23.39 -16.58
CA GLY A 24 -3.89 24.01 -17.81
C GLY A 24 -3.17 23.10 -18.78
N SER A 25 -2.91 21.83 -18.46
CA SER A 25 -2.25 20.89 -19.37
C SER A 25 -3.26 19.99 -20.10
N LEU A 26 -2.79 19.28 -21.13
CA LEU A 26 -3.54 18.27 -21.88
C LEU A 26 -3.35 16.85 -21.29
N GLN A 27 -2.92 16.77 -20.05
CA GLN A 27 -2.64 15.52 -19.36
C GLN A 27 -3.88 14.60 -19.37
N THR A 28 -3.64 13.32 -19.53
CA THR A 28 -4.65 12.27 -19.36
C THR A 28 -4.58 11.65 -17.96
N PHE A 29 -3.43 11.79 -17.30
CA PHE A 29 -3.22 11.40 -15.91
C PHE A 29 -2.10 12.22 -15.28
N LEU A 30 -2.30 12.64 -14.04
CA LEU A 30 -1.34 13.38 -13.23
C LEU A 30 -1.58 13.06 -11.75
N ASN A 31 -0.62 12.41 -11.10
CA ASN A 31 -0.72 12.11 -9.67
C ASN A 31 0.64 11.74 -9.06
N ALA A 32 0.64 11.55 -7.73
CA ALA A 32 1.69 10.89 -7.00
C ALA A 32 1.07 9.84 -6.06
N PHE A 33 1.84 8.83 -5.69
CA PHE A 33 1.42 7.74 -4.83
C PHE A 33 2.50 7.42 -3.82
N THR A 34 2.17 7.45 -2.54
CA THR A 34 3.03 6.97 -1.46
C THR A 34 2.67 5.55 -1.07
N TYR A 35 3.57 4.62 -1.33
CA TYR A 35 3.51 3.22 -0.90
C TYR A 35 4.38 3.00 0.35
N PRO A 36 4.26 1.87 1.04
CA PRO A 36 5.08 1.59 2.20
C PRO A 36 6.60 1.61 1.96
N ASP A 37 7.05 1.36 0.73
CA ASP A 37 8.45 1.21 0.36
C ASP A 37 8.92 2.08 -0.82
N ARG A 38 8.02 2.83 -1.43
CA ARG A 38 8.33 3.68 -2.59
C ARG A 38 7.34 4.83 -2.72
N THR A 39 7.75 5.88 -3.39
CA THR A 39 6.86 6.95 -3.86
C THR A 39 6.95 7.03 -5.37
N CYS A 40 5.80 7.01 -6.05
CA CYS A 40 5.70 7.06 -7.49
C CYS A 40 5.10 8.40 -7.94
N TYR A 41 5.77 9.09 -8.84
CA TYR A 41 5.31 10.32 -9.47
C TYR A 41 4.96 9.99 -10.92
N VAL A 42 3.68 10.04 -11.27
CA VAL A 42 3.17 9.48 -12.52
C VAL A 42 2.47 10.55 -13.33
N VAL A 43 2.84 10.67 -14.60
CA VAL A 43 2.23 11.57 -15.57
C VAL A 43 1.95 10.85 -16.87
N ALA A 44 0.87 11.22 -17.55
CA ALA A 44 0.55 10.75 -18.88
C ALA A 44 -0.12 11.83 -19.72
N SER A 45 0.22 11.89 -20.99
CA SER A 45 -0.43 12.75 -21.99
C SER A 45 -0.41 12.07 -23.37
N GLN A 46 -1.47 12.27 -24.14
CA GLN A 46 -1.52 11.86 -25.55
C GLN A 46 -0.96 12.94 -26.50
N ASN A 47 -0.61 14.11 -25.96
CA ASN A 47 0.03 15.19 -26.72
C ASN A 47 1.53 15.19 -26.40
N GLU A 48 2.37 14.94 -27.40
CA GLU A 48 3.82 14.82 -27.26
C GLU A 48 4.47 16.04 -26.60
N LYS A 49 4.08 17.25 -27.00
CA LYS A 49 4.62 18.49 -26.42
C LYS A 49 4.24 18.63 -24.94
N ASP A 50 3.00 18.30 -24.61
CA ASP A 50 2.54 18.32 -23.22
C ASP A 50 3.22 17.21 -22.39
N PHE A 51 3.42 16.02 -22.98
CA PHE A 51 4.13 14.91 -22.33
C PHE A 51 5.55 15.33 -21.91
N TYR A 52 6.33 15.95 -22.81
CA TYR A 52 7.67 16.45 -22.45
C TYR A 52 7.62 17.60 -21.44
N ASN A 53 6.59 18.45 -21.51
CA ASN A 53 6.41 19.49 -20.50
C ASN A 53 6.12 18.89 -19.10
N LEU A 54 5.26 17.88 -19.01
CA LEU A 54 4.97 17.16 -17.77
C LEU A 54 6.21 16.49 -17.19
N ILE A 55 7.02 15.82 -18.04
CA ILE A 55 8.30 15.22 -17.63
C ILE A 55 9.23 16.28 -17.05
N ASN A 56 9.38 17.43 -17.73
CA ASN A 56 10.23 18.53 -17.26
C ASN A 56 9.79 19.04 -15.87
N VAL A 57 8.48 19.28 -15.68
CA VAL A 57 7.98 19.77 -14.39
C VAL A 57 8.19 18.75 -13.29
N TYR A 58 7.88 17.47 -13.55
CA TYR A 58 8.01 16.41 -12.55
C TYR A 58 9.46 16.06 -12.22
N ALA A 59 10.34 15.97 -13.22
CA ALA A 59 11.76 15.70 -12.98
C ALA A 59 12.41 16.84 -12.16
N ASP A 60 12.12 18.10 -12.49
CA ASP A 60 12.64 19.23 -11.73
C ASP A 60 12.04 19.26 -10.29
N ALA A 61 10.77 18.94 -10.13
CA ALA A 61 10.11 18.86 -8.83
C ALA A 61 10.71 17.75 -7.95
N VAL A 62 10.87 16.54 -8.49
CA VAL A 62 11.37 15.39 -7.74
C VAL A 62 12.82 15.54 -7.33
N PHE A 63 13.70 15.98 -8.27
CA PHE A 63 15.12 16.05 -8.01
C PHE A 63 15.61 17.39 -7.45
N HIS A 64 14.89 18.48 -7.70
CA HIS A 64 15.28 19.83 -7.28
C HIS A 64 14.12 20.63 -6.66
N PRO A 65 13.41 20.06 -5.66
CA PRO A 65 12.26 20.71 -5.06
C PRO A 65 12.65 21.96 -4.26
N ARG A 66 11.80 22.96 -4.28
CA ARG A 66 11.91 24.11 -3.38
C ARG A 66 11.73 23.72 -1.92
N ALA A 67 10.97 22.67 -1.67
CA ALA A 67 10.59 22.20 -0.34
C ALA A 67 11.76 21.97 0.62
N ILE A 68 12.93 21.55 0.14
CA ILE A 68 14.11 21.28 0.99
C ILE A 68 14.89 22.54 1.39
N SER A 69 14.54 23.71 0.84
CA SER A 69 15.17 24.99 1.15
C SER A 69 14.20 26.05 1.66
N ASP A 70 12.90 25.79 1.55
CA ASP A 70 11.83 26.70 1.98
C ASP A 70 10.97 26.07 3.08
N PRO A 71 11.19 26.44 4.35
CA PRO A 71 10.41 25.90 5.47
C PRO A 71 8.90 26.16 5.36
N MET A 72 8.48 27.16 4.59
CA MET A 72 7.05 27.47 4.42
C MET A 72 6.31 26.36 3.66
N VAL A 73 6.99 25.65 2.76
CA VAL A 73 6.40 24.48 2.08
C VAL A 73 6.16 23.36 3.07
N HIS A 74 7.12 23.08 3.94
CA HIS A 74 6.95 22.10 5.02
C HIS A 74 5.81 22.49 5.96
N ALA A 75 5.72 23.76 6.34
CA ALA A 75 4.65 24.24 7.20
C ALA A 75 3.26 24.15 6.55
N GLN A 76 3.16 24.39 5.24
CA GLN A 76 1.90 24.30 4.50
C GLN A 76 1.46 22.84 4.33
N GLU A 77 2.34 22.00 3.80
CA GLU A 77 2.00 20.62 3.45
C GLU A 77 2.09 19.68 4.64
N GLY A 78 3.10 19.80 5.47
CA GLY A 78 3.33 18.94 6.62
C GLY A 78 2.45 19.32 7.80
N TRP A 79 2.94 20.25 8.60
CA TRP A 79 2.19 20.75 9.76
C TRP A 79 2.68 22.15 10.23
N HIS A 80 1.80 22.88 10.88
CA HIS A 80 2.09 24.13 11.57
C HIS A 80 1.09 24.39 12.70
N LEU A 81 1.41 25.33 13.59
CA LEU A 81 0.45 25.84 14.56
C LEU A 81 -0.31 27.01 13.96
N GLU A 82 -1.62 26.97 14.06
CA GLU A 82 -2.51 28.03 13.60
C GLU A 82 -3.34 28.59 14.73
N LEU A 83 -3.53 29.92 14.70
CA LEU A 83 -4.42 30.66 15.57
C LEU A 83 -5.48 31.35 14.69
N GLU A 84 -6.71 30.88 14.74
CA GLU A 84 -7.79 31.42 13.90
C GLU A 84 -8.25 32.78 14.43
N ASN A 85 -8.57 32.85 15.73
CA ASN A 85 -8.89 34.08 16.43
C ASN A 85 -7.99 34.23 17.65
N LYS A 86 -7.85 35.45 18.13
CA LYS A 86 -6.94 35.80 19.21
C LYS A 86 -7.24 35.07 20.53
N GLU A 87 -8.49 34.72 20.76
CA GLU A 87 -8.99 34.06 21.96
C GLU A 87 -9.05 32.52 21.81
N ASP A 88 -8.81 31.99 20.61
CA ASP A 88 -8.86 30.57 20.35
C ASP A 88 -7.58 29.86 20.83
N PRO A 89 -7.63 28.57 21.12
CA PRO A 89 -6.43 27.77 21.36
C PRO A 89 -5.63 27.59 20.06
N LEU A 90 -4.32 27.47 20.18
CA LEU A 90 -3.45 27.03 19.08
C LEU A 90 -3.83 25.62 18.66
N ILE A 91 -3.98 25.42 17.35
CA ILE A 91 -4.31 24.13 16.77
C ILE A 91 -3.25 23.70 15.75
N TYR A 92 -3.09 22.38 15.58
CA TYR A 92 -2.26 21.83 14.51
C TYR A 92 -3.04 21.84 13.21
N LYS A 93 -2.43 22.38 12.16
CA LYS A 93 -2.90 22.34 10.77
C LYS A 93 -1.77 21.93 9.82
N GLY A 94 -2.13 21.55 8.61
CA GLY A 94 -1.26 21.13 7.52
C GLY A 94 -2.04 20.20 6.60
N VAL A 95 -1.70 20.17 5.33
CA VAL A 95 -2.43 19.35 4.34
C VAL A 95 -2.34 17.88 4.71
N VAL A 96 -1.13 17.35 4.82
CA VAL A 96 -0.89 15.92 5.18
C VAL A 96 -1.32 15.63 6.61
N TYR A 97 -1.08 16.55 7.56
CA TYR A 97 -1.55 16.35 8.93
C TYR A 97 -3.07 16.14 9.01
N ASN A 98 -3.83 17.00 8.33
CA ASN A 98 -5.29 16.92 8.33
C ASN A 98 -5.81 15.69 7.58
N GLU A 99 -5.16 15.33 6.46
CA GLU A 99 -5.46 14.11 5.70
C GLU A 99 -5.27 12.87 6.58
N MET A 100 -4.10 12.73 7.19
CA MET A 100 -3.79 11.58 8.05
C MET A 100 -4.66 11.54 9.30
N LYS A 101 -5.03 12.68 9.87
CA LYS A 101 -6.03 12.75 10.95
C LYS A 101 -7.37 12.19 10.48
N GLY A 102 -7.78 12.50 9.25
CA GLY A 102 -8.98 11.92 8.63
C GLY A 102 -8.88 10.40 8.43
N VAL A 103 -7.76 9.91 7.91
CA VAL A 103 -7.49 8.47 7.75
C VAL A 103 -7.57 7.74 9.10
N TYR A 104 -6.95 8.28 10.13
CA TYR A 104 -6.93 7.67 11.48
C TYR A 104 -8.26 7.82 12.23
N SER A 105 -9.23 8.56 11.72
CA SER A 105 -10.60 8.58 12.25
C SER A 105 -11.44 7.38 11.78
N GLN A 106 -10.96 6.63 10.77
CA GLN A 106 -11.68 5.49 10.22
C GLN A 106 -11.24 4.17 10.89
N PRO A 107 -12.18 3.41 11.50
CA PRO A 107 -11.84 2.17 12.20
C PRO A 107 -11.14 1.14 11.33
N THR A 108 -11.53 1.01 10.05
CA THR A 108 -10.89 0.08 9.10
C THR A 108 -9.41 0.42 8.85
N SER A 109 -9.07 1.72 8.79
CA SER A 109 -7.68 2.16 8.65
C SER A 109 -6.85 1.83 9.88
N LEU A 110 -7.43 2.00 11.08
CA LEU A 110 -6.78 1.60 12.33
C LEU A 110 -6.53 0.08 12.40
N LEU A 111 -7.51 -0.73 11.95
CA LEU A 111 -7.34 -2.18 11.89
C LEU A 111 -6.23 -2.59 10.94
N SER A 112 -6.21 -2.05 9.71
CA SER A 112 -5.15 -2.31 8.73
C SER A 112 -3.78 -1.91 9.27
N ARG A 113 -3.71 -0.77 9.95
CA ARG A 113 -2.48 -0.27 10.56
C ARG A 113 -1.98 -1.19 11.68
N ALA A 114 -2.89 -1.64 12.57
CA ALA A 114 -2.57 -2.59 13.63
C ALA A 114 -2.07 -3.91 13.05
N SER A 115 -2.72 -4.40 11.99
CA SER A 115 -2.32 -5.62 11.29
C SER A 115 -0.92 -5.52 10.70
N MET A 116 -0.62 -4.44 9.96
CA MET A 116 0.72 -4.23 9.39
C MET A 116 1.80 -4.21 10.47
N ARG A 117 1.58 -3.49 11.58
CA ARG A 117 2.53 -3.45 12.71
C ARG A 117 2.75 -4.82 13.35
N SER A 118 1.71 -5.62 13.41
CA SER A 118 1.79 -6.94 14.04
C SER A 118 2.53 -7.97 13.19
N ILE A 119 2.41 -7.86 11.84
CA ILE A 119 3.07 -8.77 10.88
C ILE A 119 4.52 -8.35 10.65
N PHE A 120 4.80 -7.04 10.59
CA PHE A 120 6.11 -6.48 10.27
C PHE A 120 6.70 -5.66 11.43
N PRO A 121 6.98 -6.25 12.60
CA PRO A 121 7.48 -5.49 13.74
C PRO A 121 8.91 -4.96 13.57
N ASP A 122 9.73 -5.53 12.68
CA ASP A 122 11.18 -5.33 12.64
C ASP A 122 11.67 -4.53 11.42
N ASN A 123 10.82 -4.18 10.46
CA ASN A 123 11.23 -3.48 9.24
C ASN A 123 10.41 -2.22 8.96
N THR A 124 10.65 -1.58 7.80
CA THR A 124 10.03 -0.30 7.45
C THR A 124 8.50 -0.37 7.32
N TYR A 125 7.93 -1.55 7.06
CA TYR A 125 6.47 -1.74 6.98
C TYR A 125 5.76 -1.58 8.33
N ASN A 126 6.51 -1.53 9.43
CA ASN A 126 5.97 -1.20 10.76
C ASN A 126 5.46 0.24 10.87
N VAL A 127 5.99 1.16 10.07
CA VAL A 127 5.57 2.57 10.11
C VAL A 127 4.58 2.91 9.01
N ASP A 128 3.72 3.90 9.25
CA ASP A 128 2.80 4.42 8.25
C ASP A 128 3.52 5.43 7.36
N SER A 129 3.61 5.15 6.06
CA SER A 129 4.29 6.01 5.10
C SER A 129 3.57 7.33 4.85
N GLY A 130 2.25 7.40 5.05
CA GLY A 130 1.50 8.66 5.07
C GLY A 130 1.75 9.49 6.33
N GLY A 131 2.23 8.86 7.40
CA GLY A 131 2.54 9.47 8.69
C GLY A 131 1.46 9.27 9.75
N ASP A 132 1.91 9.09 10.98
CA ASP A 132 1.02 9.04 12.15
C ASP A 132 0.72 10.49 12.60
N PRO A 133 -0.54 10.94 12.65
CA PRO A 133 -0.89 12.31 13.03
C PRO A 133 -0.46 12.68 14.46
N LYS A 134 -0.18 11.70 15.32
CA LYS A 134 0.40 11.95 16.65
C LYS A 134 1.90 12.23 16.60
N ILE A 135 2.59 11.78 15.54
CA ILE A 135 4.05 11.89 15.37
C ILE A 135 4.41 13.02 14.40
N ILE A 136 3.55 13.30 13.40
CA ILE A 136 3.81 14.35 12.39
C ILE A 136 4.26 15.68 13.03
N PRO A 137 3.65 16.19 14.13
CA PRO A 137 4.07 17.44 14.76
C PRO A 137 5.45 17.42 15.40
N ASP A 138 6.06 16.25 15.59
CA ASP A 138 7.41 16.11 16.14
C ASP A 138 8.50 16.18 15.05
N LEU A 139 8.11 16.15 13.76
CA LEU A 139 9.05 16.18 12.64
C LEU A 139 9.55 17.60 12.39
N SER A 140 10.86 17.78 12.46
CA SER A 140 11.51 19.05 12.14
C SER A 140 11.69 19.24 10.63
N PHE A 141 11.86 20.51 10.22
CA PHE A 141 12.21 20.85 8.84
C PHE A 141 13.54 20.21 8.40
N GLU A 142 14.51 20.10 9.29
CA GLU A 142 15.82 19.48 9.00
C GLU A 142 15.66 18.01 8.71
N GLN A 143 14.95 17.25 9.56
CA GLN A 143 14.66 15.83 9.31
C GLN A 143 13.92 15.63 7.98
N PHE A 144 12.97 16.50 7.69
CA PHE A 144 12.24 16.49 6.42
C PHE A 144 13.18 16.72 5.23
N ALA A 145 14.03 17.75 5.26
CA ALA A 145 14.95 18.06 4.19
C ALA A 145 16.02 16.97 3.99
N ASP A 146 16.52 16.40 5.10
CA ASP A 146 17.52 15.31 5.06
C ASP A 146 16.94 14.02 4.50
N PHE A 147 15.65 13.74 4.74
CA PHE A 147 14.96 12.61 4.10
C PHE A 147 15.02 12.71 2.58
N HIS A 148 14.73 13.86 2.01
CA HIS A 148 14.84 14.07 0.56
C HIS A 148 16.27 13.89 0.08
N ARG A 149 17.24 14.56 0.70
CA ARG A 149 18.66 14.46 0.32
C ARG A 149 19.18 13.04 0.32
N LYS A 150 18.71 12.23 1.28
CA LYS A 150 19.13 10.84 1.46
C LYS A 150 18.47 9.90 0.45
N PHE A 151 17.16 10.02 0.23
CA PHE A 151 16.40 9.00 -0.50
C PHE A 151 15.97 9.40 -1.91
N TYR A 152 15.92 10.70 -2.24
CA TYR A 152 15.51 11.20 -3.55
C TYR A 152 16.68 11.43 -4.51
N HIS A 153 17.76 10.73 -4.30
CA HIS A 153 18.89 10.73 -5.22
C HIS A 153 18.59 9.86 -6.44
N PRO A 154 18.96 10.29 -7.68
CA PRO A 154 18.72 9.50 -8.91
C PRO A 154 19.23 8.06 -8.83
N GLY A 155 20.36 7.82 -8.15
CA GLY A 155 20.89 6.48 -7.91
C GLY A 155 19.95 5.54 -7.16
N ASN A 156 18.95 6.08 -6.44
CA ASN A 156 17.89 5.36 -5.73
C ASN A 156 16.55 5.39 -6.48
N SER A 157 16.51 5.91 -7.70
CA SER A 157 15.29 6.00 -8.49
C SER A 157 15.17 4.88 -9.52
N ARG A 158 13.94 4.66 -9.99
CA ARG A 158 13.62 3.90 -11.19
C ARG A 158 12.75 4.78 -12.07
N ILE A 159 13.25 5.09 -13.26
CA ILE A 159 12.55 5.94 -14.23
C ILE A 159 12.04 5.03 -15.34
N PHE A 160 10.75 5.06 -15.58
CA PHE A 160 10.08 4.24 -16.59
C PHE A 160 9.32 5.14 -17.56
N PHE A 161 9.51 4.91 -18.86
CA PHE A 161 8.79 5.58 -19.94
C PHE A 161 8.04 4.56 -20.78
N ALA A 162 6.80 4.89 -21.14
CA ALA A 162 5.99 4.13 -22.09
C ALA A 162 5.34 5.10 -23.08
N GLY A 163 5.40 4.77 -24.36
CA GLY A 163 4.84 5.58 -25.44
C GLY A 163 5.66 5.41 -26.73
N ASP A 164 5.17 6.04 -27.78
CA ASP A 164 5.72 5.99 -29.13
C ASP A 164 6.51 7.26 -29.54
N ASP A 165 6.79 8.12 -28.56
CA ASP A 165 7.64 9.30 -28.73
C ASP A 165 9.14 8.94 -28.91
N ASP A 166 9.96 9.91 -29.30
CA ASP A 166 11.37 9.70 -29.62
C ASP A 166 12.20 9.34 -28.37
N VAL A 167 12.82 8.17 -28.40
CA VAL A 167 13.67 7.66 -27.32
C VAL A 167 14.88 8.55 -27.04
N TYR A 168 15.47 9.15 -28.08
CA TYR A 168 16.65 10.01 -27.91
C TYR A 168 16.29 11.31 -27.19
N THR A 169 15.15 11.89 -27.51
CA THR A 169 14.64 13.07 -26.81
C THR A 169 14.40 12.79 -25.32
N ARG A 170 13.88 11.60 -24.95
CA ARG A 170 13.77 11.19 -23.53
C ARG A 170 15.13 11.12 -22.86
N LEU A 171 16.11 10.50 -23.51
CA LEU A 171 17.46 10.34 -22.96
C LEU A 171 18.17 11.69 -22.79
N GLU A 172 18.09 12.59 -23.77
CA GLU A 172 18.65 13.94 -23.68
C GLU A 172 18.02 14.73 -22.53
N LEU A 173 16.69 14.64 -22.39
CA LEU A 173 15.97 15.29 -21.32
C LEU A 173 16.37 14.76 -19.94
N MET A 174 16.51 13.44 -19.80
CA MET A 174 16.95 12.85 -18.53
C MET A 174 18.42 13.17 -18.24
N ASP A 175 19.31 13.17 -19.24
CA ASP A 175 20.69 13.55 -19.06
C ASP A 175 20.82 14.99 -18.52
N GLU A 176 19.98 15.91 -18.99
CA GLU A 176 19.94 17.28 -18.46
C GLU A 176 19.66 17.33 -16.96
N TYR A 177 18.79 16.47 -16.44
CA TYR A 177 18.45 16.42 -15.01
C TYR A 177 19.43 15.60 -14.18
N LEU A 178 20.00 14.54 -14.74
CA LEU A 178 20.84 13.59 -14.01
C LEU A 178 22.31 13.99 -13.93
N LYS A 179 22.81 14.77 -14.88
CA LYS A 179 24.22 15.22 -14.92
C LYS A 179 24.67 16.06 -13.72
N ASP A 180 23.74 16.64 -12.97
CA ASP A 180 24.02 17.43 -11.78
C ASP A 180 24.33 16.56 -10.55
N PHE A 181 24.20 15.24 -10.67
CA PHE A 181 24.37 14.30 -9.56
C PHE A 181 25.57 13.40 -9.79
N ASP A 182 26.39 13.27 -8.75
CA ASP A 182 27.43 12.26 -8.70
C ASP A 182 26.87 10.90 -8.31
N GLU A 183 27.63 9.83 -8.53
CA GLU A 183 27.24 8.51 -8.04
C GLU A 183 27.24 8.53 -6.51
N SER A 184 26.08 8.27 -5.90
CA SER A 184 25.98 8.19 -4.43
C SER A 184 25.95 6.74 -3.97
N PRO A 185 27.01 6.23 -3.37
CA PRO A 185 27.05 4.88 -2.82
C PRO A 185 26.16 4.71 -1.58
N GLU A 186 25.74 5.80 -0.93
CA GLU A 186 25.00 5.76 0.34
C GLU A 186 23.49 5.61 0.18
N SER A 187 22.91 6.07 -0.93
CA SER A 187 21.46 6.07 -1.12
C SER A 187 20.87 4.66 -1.27
N LYS A 188 21.52 3.78 -2.02
CA LYS A 188 21.04 2.40 -2.27
C LYS A 188 21.05 1.53 -1.01
N PRO A 189 22.16 1.41 -0.24
CA PRO A 189 22.17 0.63 0.99
C PRO A 189 21.16 1.13 2.02
N ALA A 190 20.97 2.45 2.10
CA ALA A 190 20.04 3.05 3.08
C ALA A 190 18.56 2.79 2.77
N SER A 191 18.22 2.44 1.52
CA SER A 191 16.84 2.17 1.09
C SER A 191 16.51 0.68 0.98
N VAL A 192 17.48 -0.21 1.25
CA VAL A 192 17.22 -1.65 1.27
C VAL A 192 16.29 -2.00 2.42
N ILE A 193 15.20 -2.68 2.10
CA ILE A 193 14.26 -3.19 3.09
C ILE A 193 14.67 -4.62 3.42
N GLU A 194 14.89 -4.85 4.68
CA GLU A 194 15.22 -6.19 5.18
C GLU A 194 13.95 -7.04 5.30
N TRP A 195 14.10 -8.33 5.06
CA TRP A 195 13.06 -9.29 5.31
C TRP A 195 12.67 -9.30 6.78
N GLN A 196 11.38 -9.45 7.06
CA GLN A 196 10.91 -9.71 8.41
C GLN A 196 11.54 -11.01 8.91
N GLN A 197 12.52 -10.90 9.80
CA GLN A 197 13.37 -12.00 10.25
C GLN A 197 12.70 -12.84 11.34
N LYS A 198 11.89 -12.21 12.19
CA LYS A 198 11.21 -12.94 13.26
C LYS A 198 10.10 -13.80 12.66
N VAL A 199 10.36 -15.06 12.60
CA VAL A 199 9.33 -16.04 12.30
C VAL A 199 8.28 -15.99 13.43
N ILE A 200 7.04 -15.69 13.07
CA ILE A 200 5.91 -15.83 13.98
C ILE A 200 5.71 -17.34 14.15
N THR A 201 6.21 -17.87 15.25
CA THR A 201 6.18 -19.32 15.53
C THR A 201 4.86 -19.76 16.20
N GLU A 202 4.19 -18.80 16.85
CA GLU A 202 2.91 -19.03 17.51
C GLU A 202 1.92 -17.90 17.14
N PRO A 203 0.62 -18.20 17.04
CA PRO A 203 -0.39 -17.19 16.77
C PRO A 203 -0.36 -16.08 17.83
N LYS A 204 -0.29 -14.83 17.38
CA LYS A 204 -0.33 -13.65 18.24
C LYS A 204 -1.71 -13.01 18.15
N LYS A 205 -2.26 -12.60 19.29
CA LYS A 205 -3.52 -11.87 19.36
C LYS A 205 -3.28 -10.47 19.92
N GLU A 206 -3.77 -9.47 19.21
CA GLU A 206 -3.71 -8.07 19.63
C GLU A 206 -5.11 -7.46 19.59
N THR A 207 -5.40 -6.62 20.59
CA THR A 207 -6.64 -5.86 20.66
C THR A 207 -6.32 -4.38 20.75
N HIS A 208 -6.91 -3.61 19.87
CA HIS A 208 -6.78 -2.16 19.81
C HIS A 208 -8.15 -1.49 19.96
N LEU A 209 -8.18 -0.28 20.52
CA LEU A 209 -9.39 0.48 20.71
C LEU A 209 -9.59 1.48 19.56
N TYR A 210 -10.85 1.73 19.20
CA TYR A 210 -11.20 2.78 18.25
C TYR A 210 -12.35 3.63 18.81
N PRO A 211 -12.42 4.93 18.46
CA PRO A 211 -13.50 5.81 18.90
C PRO A 211 -14.81 5.46 18.17
N VAL A 212 -15.91 5.39 18.90
CA VAL A 212 -17.26 5.18 18.38
C VAL A 212 -18.09 6.43 18.60
N GLY A 213 -18.80 6.90 17.56
CA GLY A 213 -19.74 8.01 17.66
C GLY A 213 -20.94 7.68 18.53
N GLU A 214 -21.61 8.71 19.08
CA GLU A 214 -22.73 8.55 20.02
C GLU A 214 -23.88 7.69 19.46
N ASP A 215 -24.16 7.82 18.15
CA ASP A 215 -25.25 7.11 17.46
C ASP A 215 -24.77 5.87 16.70
N GLN A 216 -23.53 5.42 16.88
CA GLN A 216 -23.00 4.25 16.19
C GLN A 216 -23.05 3.00 17.07
N PRO A 217 -23.35 1.82 16.49
CA PRO A 217 -23.33 0.57 17.25
C PRO A 217 -21.92 0.22 17.74
N GLU A 218 -21.83 -0.27 18.96
CA GLU A 218 -20.57 -0.76 19.54
C GLU A 218 -20.26 -2.16 19.00
N THR A 219 -19.69 -2.22 17.81
CA THR A 219 -19.31 -3.48 17.16
C THR A 219 -17.79 -3.64 17.11
N HIS A 220 -17.35 -4.85 16.93
CA HIS A 220 -15.94 -5.19 16.79
C HIS A 220 -15.59 -5.43 15.33
N MET A 221 -14.30 -5.29 15.04
CA MET A 221 -13.70 -5.71 13.77
C MET A 221 -12.58 -6.68 14.06
N LEU A 222 -12.54 -7.77 13.34
CA LEU A 222 -11.51 -8.79 13.46
C LEU A 222 -10.82 -8.97 12.10
N MET A 223 -9.52 -9.19 12.13
CA MET A 223 -8.74 -9.60 10.96
C MET A 223 -7.68 -10.61 11.38
N VAL A 224 -7.63 -11.73 10.70
CA VAL A 224 -6.59 -12.73 10.82
C VAL A 224 -5.63 -12.54 9.65
N ASN A 225 -4.33 -12.54 9.93
CA ASN A 225 -3.30 -12.17 9.00
C ASN A 225 -2.19 -13.21 8.98
N TRP A 226 -1.66 -13.52 7.81
CA TRP A 226 -0.53 -14.42 7.61
C TRP A 226 0.58 -13.73 6.83
N LEU A 227 1.82 -13.98 7.23
CA LEU A 227 3.01 -13.70 6.44
C LEU A 227 3.31 -14.95 5.62
N MET A 228 3.18 -14.85 4.30
CA MET A 228 3.14 -16.02 3.42
C MET A 228 4.52 -16.57 3.07
N ASN A 229 5.55 -15.70 2.99
CA ASN A 229 6.87 -16.10 2.51
C ASN A 229 8.01 -15.52 3.37
N ASP A 230 9.12 -16.25 3.41
CA ASP A 230 10.39 -15.86 4.06
C ASP A 230 11.55 -15.77 3.06
N ARG A 231 11.26 -15.93 1.79
CA ARG A 231 12.14 -15.79 0.62
C ARG A 231 11.34 -15.28 -0.57
N PRO A 232 11.98 -14.75 -1.62
CA PRO A 232 11.29 -14.45 -2.86
C PRO A 232 10.51 -15.66 -3.37
N LEU A 233 9.27 -15.45 -3.79
CA LEU A 233 8.49 -16.47 -4.48
C LEU A 233 9.01 -16.63 -5.91
N THR A 234 8.94 -17.83 -6.44
CA THR A 234 9.09 -18.07 -7.88
C THR A 234 7.81 -17.63 -8.60
N HIS A 235 7.88 -17.32 -9.88
CA HIS A 235 6.69 -16.94 -10.68
C HIS A 235 5.57 -17.99 -10.62
N THR A 236 5.92 -19.27 -10.51
CA THR A 236 4.93 -20.35 -10.34
C THR A 236 4.25 -20.27 -8.97
N GLU A 237 5.01 -20.00 -7.92
CA GLU A 237 4.46 -19.81 -6.57
C GLU A 237 3.59 -18.55 -6.50
N GLU A 238 4.03 -17.44 -7.09
CA GLU A 238 3.22 -16.20 -7.19
C GLU A 238 1.87 -16.49 -7.84
N LEU A 239 1.88 -17.08 -9.04
CA LEU A 239 0.64 -17.43 -9.74
C LEU A 239 -0.21 -18.44 -8.97
N THR A 240 0.40 -19.36 -8.25
CA THR A 240 -0.31 -20.35 -7.43
C THR A 240 -1.06 -19.68 -6.28
N VAL A 241 -0.42 -18.74 -5.58
CA VAL A 241 -1.08 -18.02 -4.48
C VAL A 241 -2.16 -17.05 -4.99
N ASP A 242 -2.01 -16.48 -6.19
CA ASP A 242 -3.04 -15.66 -6.84
C ASP A 242 -4.30 -16.47 -7.16
N ILE A 243 -4.12 -17.68 -7.76
CA ILE A 243 -5.24 -18.58 -8.05
C ILE A 243 -5.91 -19.03 -6.75
N MET A 244 -5.13 -19.34 -5.72
CA MET A 244 -5.65 -19.73 -4.41
C MET A 244 -6.44 -18.59 -3.75
N ASP A 245 -5.94 -17.37 -3.81
CA ASP A 245 -6.67 -16.20 -3.31
C ASP A 245 -8.00 -16.02 -4.05
N HIS A 246 -8.00 -16.13 -5.36
CA HIS A 246 -9.22 -16.04 -6.15
C HIS A 246 -10.25 -17.13 -5.79
N LEU A 247 -9.79 -18.36 -5.54
CA LEU A 247 -10.63 -19.47 -5.08
C LEU A 247 -11.22 -19.25 -3.68
N LEU A 248 -10.43 -18.63 -2.77
CA LEU A 248 -10.85 -18.36 -1.40
C LEU A 248 -11.72 -17.10 -1.27
N MET A 249 -11.35 -16.02 -1.98
CA MET A 249 -11.86 -14.67 -1.74
C MET A 249 -12.32 -13.90 -2.97
N GLY A 250 -11.93 -14.31 -4.19
CA GLY A 250 -12.03 -13.49 -5.40
C GLY A 250 -13.45 -13.19 -5.87
N THR A 251 -14.43 -14.04 -5.55
CA THR A 251 -15.84 -13.88 -5.94
C THR A 251 -16.79 -14.03 -4.77
N ALA A 252 -18.05 -13.64 -4.95
CA ALA A 252 -19.08 -13.84 -3.93
C ALA A 252 -19.35 -15.32 -3.60
N SER A 253 -19.04 -16.23 -4.51
CA SER A 253 -19.18 -17.69 -4.34
C SER A 253 -17.91 -18.37 -3.81
N SER A 254 -16.78 -17.65 -3.76
CA SER A 254 -15.52 -18.19 -3.24
C SER A 254 -15.66 -18.65 -1.79
N ILE A 255 -15.11 -19.82 -1.49
CA ILE A 255 -15.49 -20.61 -0.34
C ILE A 255 -15.35 -19.89 1.01
N LEU A 256 -14.24 -19.23 1.26
CA LEU A 256 -14.00 -18.53 2.53
C LEU A 256 -14.87 -17.28 2.64
N ARG A 257 -14.94 -16.50 1.57
CA ARG A 257 -15.79 -15.30 1.49
C ARG A 257 -17.26 -15.64 1.72
N LYS A 258 -17.78 -16.67 1.04
CA LYS A 258 -19.15 -17.12 1.16
C LYS A 258 -19.45 -17.62 2.58
N THR A 259 -18.59 -18.48 3.13
CA THR A 259 -18.75 -19.03 4.48
C THR A 259 -18.85 -17.91 5.51
N LEU A 260 -17.98 -16.91 5.42
CA LEU A 260 -17.99 -15.77 6.35
C LEU A 260 -19.25 -14.92 6.21
N MET A 261 -19.65 -14.61 4.99
CA MET A 261 -20.85 -13.76 4.74
C MET A 261 -22.16 -14.47 5.12
N GLU A 262 -22.25 -15.79 4.93
CA GLU A 262 -23.43 -16.58 5.30
C GLU A 262 -23.47 -16.96 6.78
N SER A 263 -22.39 -16.76 7.53
CA SER A 263 -22.30 -17.12 8.95
C SER A 263 -23.23 -16.30 9.85
N GLY A 264 -23.59 -15.08 9.44
CA GLY A 264 -24.35 -14.13 10.26
C GLY A 264 -23.58 -13.57 11.46
N LEU A 265 -22.26 -13.80 11.56
CA LEU A 265 -21.42 -13.33 12.66
C LEU A 265 -20.96 -11.88 12.52
N GLY A 266 -21.06 -11.31 11.33
CA GLY A 266 -20.69 -9.92 11.04
C GLY A 266 -21.42 -9.37 9.82
N GLU A 267 -21.14 -8.12 9.51
CA GLU A 267 -21.85 -7.37 8.46
C GLU A 267 -21.10 -7.35 7.12
N ALA A 268 -19.78 -7.33 7.18
CA ALA A 268 -18.94 -7.28 5.96
C ALA A 268 -17.53 -7.80 6.21
N ILE A 269 -16.89 -8.23 5.12
CA ILE A 269 -15.50 -8.71 5.11
C ILE A 269 -14.52 -7.58 5.48
N THR A 270 -13.51 -7.91 6.28
CA THR A 270 -12.29 -7.15 6.48
C THR A 270 -11.10 -7.92 5.92
N GLY A 271 -10.01 -7.23 5.64
CA GLY A 271 -8.91 -7.81 4.87
C GLY A 271 -9.24 -7.88 3.39
N GLY A 272 -8.24 -8.03 2.58
CA GLY A 272 -8.35 -8.03 1.11
C GLY A 272 -8.01 -9.38 0.46
N GLY A 273 -7.78 -10.44 1.25
CA GLY A 273 -7.14 -11.65 0.75
C GLY A 273 -5.63 -11.47 0.63
N LEU A 274 -5.08 -11.85 -0.52
CA LEU A 274 -3.66 -11.73 -0.84
C LEU A 274 -3.25 -10.27 -1.07
N SER A 275 -2.07 -9.90 -0.58
CA SER A 275 -1.35 -8.66 -0.91
C SER A 275 0.10 -9.02 -1.18
N ASP A 276 0.54 -8.78 -2.42
CA ASP A 276 1.86 -9.09 -2.96
C ASP A 276 2.66 -7.83 -3.37
N ASP A 277 2.14 -6.66 -3.05
CA ASP A 277 2.74 -5.35 -3.39
C ASP A 277 4.03 -5.04 -2.64
N LEU A 278 4.32 -5.77 -1.57
CA LEU A 278 5.46 -5.58 -0.68
C LEU A 278 6.53 -6.65 -0.90
N LEU A 279 7.69 -6.48 -0.25
CA LEU A 279 8.78 -7.45 -0.28
C LEU A 279 8.33 -8.85 0.15
N GLN A 280 7.41 -8.92 1.10
CA GLN A 280 6.83 -10.17 1.58
C GLN A 280 5.30 -10.13 1.39
N THR A 281 4.79 -11.22 0.88
CA THR A 281 3.37 -11.41 0.60
C THR A 281 2.60 -11.68 1.88
N THR A 282 1.44 -11.09 2.00
CA THR A 282 0.53 -11.31 3.14
C THR A 282 -0.83 -11.80 2.66
N PHE A 283 -1.52 -12.53 3.52
CA PHE A 283 -2.93 -12.87 3.33
C PHE A 283 -3.72 -12.41 4.54
N SER A 284 -4.86 -11.77 4.33
CA SER A 284 -5.65 -11.17 5.40
C SER A 284 -7.15 -11.36 5.17
N VAL A 285 -7.87 -11.81 6.19
CA VAL A 285 -9.32 -11.99 6.13
C VAL A 285 -9.96 -11.84 7.51
N GLY A 286 -11.18 -11.33 7.55
CA GLY A 286 -11.96 -11.20 8.77
C GLY A 286 -13.33 -10.60 8.52
N LEU A 287 -13.98 -10.13 9.58
CA LEU A 287 -15.29 -9.50 9.55
C LEU A 287 -15.33 -8.21 10.38
N LYS A 288 -16.14 -7.27 9.95
CA LYS A 288 -16.60 -6.11 10.74
C LYS A 288 -18.08 -6.22 11.09
N GLY A 289 -18.52 -5.42 12.05
CA GLY A 289 -19.88 -5.51 12.57
C GLY A 289 -20.08 -6.73 13.47
N VAL A 290 -19.02 -7.21 14.13
CA VAL A 290 -19.02 -8.43 14.94
C VAL A 290 -19.33 -8.09 16.39
N LYS A 291 -20.11 -8.92 17.07
CA LYS A 291 -20.31 -8.81 18.53
C LYS A 291 -19.07 -9.30 19.28
N ALA A 292 -18.80 -8.74 20.46
CA ALA A 292 -17.63 -9.12 21.26
C ALA A 292 -17.52 -10.63 21.51
N GLU A 293 -18.63 -11.25 21.88
CA GLU A 293 -18.73 -12.69 22.16
C GLU A 293 -18.53 -13.58 20.92
N ASP A 294 -18.69 -13.03 19.72
CA ASP A 294 -18.61 -13.75 18.46
C ASP A 294 -17.21 -13.65 17.79
N CYS A 295 -16.34 -12.74 18.25
CA CYS A 295 -14.98 -12.62 17.71
C CYS A 295 -14.20 -13.95 17.70
N PRO A 296 -14.21 -14.77 18.78
CA PRO A 296 -13.54 -16.08 18.74
C PRO A 296 -14.17 -17.05 17.75
N LYS A 297 -15.49 -16.95 17.50
CA LYS A 297 -16.18 -17.82 16.53
C LYS A 297 -15.81 -17.47 15.09
N VAL A 298 -15.61 -16.18 14.79
CA VAL A 298 -15.14 -15.73 13.47
C VAL A 298 -13.75 -16.27 13.21
N GLU A 299 -12.83 -16.13 14.17
CA GLU A 299 -11.46 -16.67 14.05
C GLU A 299 -11.50 -18.19 13.82
N GLN A 300 -12.26 -18.91 14.63
CA GLN A 300 -12.40 -20.36 14.49
C GLN A 300 -12.99 -20.75 13.12
N LEU A 301 -14.03 -20.05 12.66
CA LEU A 301 -14.66 -20.32 11.36
C LEU A 301 -13.68 -20.13 10.19
N ILE A 302 -12.83 -19.09 10.26
CA ILE A 302 -11.76 -18.88 9.25
C ILE A 302 -10.81 -20.07 9.23
N LEU A 303 -10.27 -20.45 10.40
CA LEU A 303 -9.29 -21.52 10.50
C LEU A 303 -9.87 -22.89 10.09
N GLU A 304 -11.07 -23.24 10.56
CA GLU A 304 -11.76 -24.49 10.18
C GLU A 304 -12.09 -24.53 8.67
N THR A 305 -12.46 -23.39 8.07
CA THR A 305 -12.71 -23.33 6.63
C THR A 305 -11.42 -23.56 5.83
N LEU A 306 -10.32 -22.94 6.24
CA LEU A 306 -9.01 -23.15 5.59
C LEU A 306 -8.49 -24.58 5.78
N GLU A 307 -8.65 -25.16 6.97
CA GLU A 307 -8.27 -26.55 7.25
C GLU A 307 -9.08 -27.52 6.39
N LYS A 308 -10.40 -27.31 6.31
CA LYS A 308 -11.26 -28.11 5.44
C LYS A 308 -10.85 -28.03 3.97
N VAL A 309 -10.54 -26.85 3.47
CA VAL A 309 -10.05 -26.68 2.09
C VAL A 309 -8.71 -27.37 1.87
N ALA A 310 -7.81 -27.34 2.88
CA ALA A 310 -6.53 -28.03 2.81
C ALA A 310 -6.69 -29.58 2.75
N GLU A 311 -7.73 -30.11 3.40
CA GLU A 311 -8.01 -31.56 3.41
C GLU A 311 -8.80 -32.03 2.18
N GLU A 312 -9.85 -31.27 1.79
CA GLU A 312 -10.78 -31.69 0.73
C GLU A 312 -10.40 -31.15 -0.66
N GLY A 313 -9.57 -30.08 -0.73
CA GLY A 313 -9.25 -29.35 -1.97
C GLY A 313 -10.41 -28.49 -2.48
N PHE A 314 -10.26 -27.99 -3.69
CA PHE A 314 -11.29 -27.28 -4.44
C PHE A 314 -11.91 -28.17 -5.50
N SER A 315 -13.13 -27.86 -5.94
CA SER A 315 -13.73 -28.58 -7.07
C SER A 315 -12.97 -28.26 -8.36
N GLU A 316 -12.96 -29.23 -9.30
CA GLU A 316 -12.32 -29.03 -10.62
C GLU A 316 -12.94 -27.87 -11.39
N ASP A 317 -14.26 -27.67 -11.26
CA ASP A 317 -14.99 -26.56 -11.91
C ASP A 317 -14.58 -25.20 -11.33
N ASP A 318 -14.39 -25.09 -10.00
CA ASP A 318 -13.93 -23.86 -9.36
C ASP A 318 -12.49 -23.52 -9.77
N ILE A 319 -11.62 -24.53 -9.81
CA ILE A 319 -10.22 -24.39 -10.27
C ILE A 319 -10.20 -23.90 -11.71
N ALA A 320 -10.91 -24.57 -12.61
CA ALA A 320 -10.96 -24.21 -14.02
C ALA A 320 -11.53 -22.79 -14.23
N SER A 321 -12.57 -22.40 -13.49
CA SER A 321 -13.16 -21.06 -13.54
C SER A 321 -12.17 -20.00 -13.05
N SER A 322 -11.48 -20.24 -11.95
CA SER A 322 -10.49 -19.30 -11.39
C SER A 322 -9.29 -19.16 -12.32
N MET A 323 -8.76 -20.27 -12.84
CA MET A 323 -7.67 -20.25 -13.81
C MET A 323 -8.02 -19.47 -15.08
N ASN A 324 -9.19 -19.70 -15.66
CA ASN A 324 -9.66 -18.94 -16.83
C ASN A 324 -9.78 -17.44 -16.54
N THR A 325 -10.24 -17.07 -15.36
CA THR A 325 -10.37 -15.66 -14.97
C THR A 325 -9.01 -14.99 -14.85
N ILE A 326 -8.08 -15.63 -14.17
CA ILE A 326 -6.71 -15.11 -13.98
C ILE A 326 -5.96 -15.09 -15.32
N GLU A 327 -6.05 -16.14 -16.14
CA GLU A 327 -5.47 -16.16 -17.48
C GLU A 327 -5.98 -15.00 -18.33
N PHE A 328 -7.28 -14.71 -18.27
CA PHE A 328 -7.85 -13.57 -18.99
C PHE A 328 -7.34 -12.22 -18.46
N MET A 329 -7.18 -12.07 -17.15
CA MET A 329 -6.63 -10.86 -16.54
C MET A 329 -5.16 -10.65 -16.94
N VAL A 330 -4.36 -11.70 -16.92
CA VAL A 330 -2.94 -11.66 -17.24
C VAL A 330 -2.70 -11.54 -18.76
N SER A 331 -3.52 -12.17 -19.60
CA SER A 331 -3.33 -12.16 -21.06
C SER A 331 -3.69 -10.85 -21.73
N LYS A 332 -4.51 -10.01 -21.11
CA LYS A 332 -4.86 -8.70 -21.67
C LYS A 332 -3.68 -7.74 -21.87
N PRO A 333 -2.67 -7.67 -20.98
CA PRO A 333 -1.49 -6.82 -21.19
C PRO A 333 -0.35 -7.48 -21.98
N MET A 334 -0.25 -8.83 -22.04
CA MET A 334 0.92 -9.51 -22.60
C MET A 334 0.57 -10.84 -23.31
N LEU A 335 0.28 -10.77 -24.58
CA LEU A 335 -0.25 -11.88 -25.40
C LEU A 335 0.64 -13.10 -25.60
N SER A 336 1.88 -13.20 -25.11
CA SER A 336 2.76 -14.31 -25.50
C SER A 336 3.59 -14.99 -24.40
N PHE A 337 3.72 -14.45 -23.22
CA PHE A 337 4.65 -15.01 -22.22
C PHE A 337 3.98 -15.95 -21.20
N HIS A 338 2.70 -15.79 -20.91
CA HIS A 338 2.00 -16.46 -19.80
C HIS A 338 1.35 -17.80 -20.12
N ILE A 339 1.03 -18.08 -21.39
CA ILE A 339 0.37 -19.35 -21.80
C ILE A 339 1.22 -20.59 -21.46
N SER A 340 2.55 -20.47 -21.51
CA SER A 340 3.44 -21.59 -21.17
C SER A 340 3.51 -21.88 -19.66
N LEU A 341 3.25 -20.88 -18.82
CA LEU A 341 3.28 -20.99 -17.37
C LEU A 341 2.04 -21.72 -16.84
N PHE A 342 0.85 -21.37 -17.35
CA PHE A 342 -0.41 -22.04 -16.99
C PHE A 342 -0.39 -23.55 -17.31
N ARG A 343 0.16 -23.94 -18.47
CA ARG A 343 0.28 -25.37 -18.84
C ARG A 343 1.18 -26.17 -17.91
N ASN A 344 2.19 -25.54 -17.28
CA ASN A 344 3.07 -26.21 -16.33
C ASN A 344 2.40 -26.41 -14.96
N ILE A 345 1.44 -25.56 -14.57
CA ILE A 345 0.67 -25.70 -13.33
C ILE A 345 -0.30 -26.87 -13.44
N GLU A 346 -1.00 -27.02 -14.58
CA GLU A 346 -1.88 -28.19 -14.82
C GLU A 346 -1.13 -29.53 -14.74
N ALA A 347 0.15 -29.57 -15.17
CA ALA A 347 0.94 -30.77 -15.18
C ALA A 347 1.48 -31.21 -13.81
N ASN A 348 1.53 -30.29 -12.83
CA ASN A 348 2.09 -30.53 -11.49
C ASN A 348 1.02 -30.63 -10.39
N ASN A 349 -0.22 -30.89 -10.76
CA ASN A 349 -1.38 -30.89 -9.87
C ASN A 349 -1.34 -31.97 -8.78
N SER A 350 -1.67 -31.52 -7.61
CA SER A 350 -2.32 -32.06 -6.43
C SER A 350 -1.56 -31.99 -5.11
N GLU A 351 -0.23 -31.92 -5.11
CA GLU A 351 0.53 -31.92 -3.84
C GLU A 351 0.99 -30.52 -3.36
N SER A 352 0.97 -29.50 -4.24
CA SER A 352 1.51 -28.16 -3.93
C SER A 352 0.56 -27.23 -3.18
N PHE A 353 -0.74 -27.51 -3.17
CA PHE A 353 -1.75 -26.64 -2.53
C PHE A 353 -1.83 -26.78 -1.01
N ALA A 354 -1.26 -27.82 -0.43
CA ALA A 354 -1.44 -28.14 0.99
C ALA A 354 -0.41 -27.53 1.95
N PHE A 355 0.57 -26.75 1.51
CA PHE A 355 1.77 -26.45 2.32
C PHE A 355 1.96 -25.01 2.78
N PHE A 356 0.98 -24.10 2.66
CA PHE A 356 1.11 -22.80 3.31
C PHE A 356 0.57 -22.87 4.75
N ALA A 357 1.51 -23.11 5.64
CA ALA A 357 1.28 -23.44 7.03
C ALA A 357 0.39 -22.43 7.78
N ILE A 358 -0.66 -22.94 8.37
CA ILE A 358 -1.50 -22.36 9.43
C ILE A 358 -0.68 -21.73 10.60
N ASN A 359 0.62 -21.98 10.65
CA ASN A 359 1.48 -21.68 11.79
C ASN A 359 2.00 -20.23 11.90
N ARG A 360 1.67 -19.32 10.96
CA ARG A 360 2.20 -17.96 10.96
C ARG A 360 1.05 -16.93 10.90
N CYS A 361 0.12 -17.00 11.84
CA CYS A 361 -0.97 -16.04 11.84
C CYS A 361 -0.91 -15.05 13.00
N VAL A 362 -1.39 -13.84 12.74
CA VAL A 362 -1.65 -12.80 13.75
C VAL A 362 -3.10 -12.39 13.64
N SER A 363 -3.83 -12.50 14.75
CA SER A 363 -5.20 -12.00 14.85
C SER A 363 -5.19 -10.61 15.45
N SER A 364 -5.74 -9.64 14.75
CA SER A 364 -5.93 -8.27 15.23
C SER A 364 -7.40 -7.96 15.40
N THR A 365 -7.81 -7.58 16.60
CA THR A 365 -9.17 -7.19 16.92
C THR A 365 -9.23 -5.71 17.26
N LEU A 366 -10.17 -5.00 16.66
CA LEU A 366 -10.50 -3.64 17.01
C LEU A 366 -11.79 -3.63 17.83
N ALA A 367 -11.70 -3.12 19.06
CA ALA A 367 -12.82 -2.98 19.99
C ALA A 367 -13.20 -1.50 20.16
N PRO A 368 -14.49 -1.19 20.35
CA PRO A 368 -14.89 0.17 20.69
C PRO A 368 -14.23 0.61 22.01
N SER A 369 -13.79 1.87 22.09
CA SER A 369 -13.31 2.43 23.36
C SER A 369 -14.49 2.59 24.33
N PRO A 370 -14.26 2.39 25.65
CA PRO A 370 -15.26 2.74 26.65
C PRO A 370 -15.72 4.19 26.46
N ARG A 371 -17.01 4.45 26.59
CA ARG A 371 -17.55 5.81 26.66
C ARG A 371 -17.27 6.32 28.07
N ASP A 372 -16.55 7.44 28.18
CA ASP A 372 -16.40 8.21 29.43
C ASP A 372 -17.67 9.00 29.76
#